data_d894f1dd8cecc98bcd08e48ae425213f
#
_entry.id   d894f1dd8cecc98bcd08e48ae425213f
#
_cell.length_a   1.000
_cell.length_b   1.000
_cell.length_c   1.000
_cell.angle_alpha   90.00
_cell.angle_beta   90.00
_cell.angle_gamma   90.00
#
_symmetry.space_group_name_H-M   'P 1'
#
loop_
_entity.id
_entity.type
_entity.pdbx_description
1 polymer ?
#
loop_
_entity_poly.entity_id
_entity_poly.type
_entity_poly.pdbx_seq_one_letter_code
_entity_poly.pdbx_strand_id
1 'polypeptide(L)'
;MCFTSCSNKGGKLEEIEKQVNKIALNTANAEPIYKLYPTRNMWNFLKLDTRNGKISIVQFSVEDNEKQFEYELSNKALCENNAPGRFILQPTENIYNFIMLDQMSGQTYQVQWSFDEEKRFVTPIQK
;
A
#
# COMPACT_ATOMS: atom_id res chain seq x y z
N MET A 1 -13.43 -11.89 9.03
CA MET A 1 -13.22 -12.31 10.17
C MET A 1 -14.32 -12.54 10.96
N CYS A 2 -14.39 -13.45 11.69
CA CYS A 2 -15.43 -13.70 12.45
C CYS A 2 -15.00 -13.94 13.76
N PHE A 3 -15.60 -13.41 14.67
CA PHE A 3 -15.35 -13.68 15.96
C PHE A 3 -16.07 -14.82 16.29
N THR A 4 -15.69 -15.56 17.02
CA THR A 4 -16.44 -16.56 17.43
C THR A 4 -17.18 -16.27 18.42
N SER A 5 -17.99 -16.35 18.59
CA SER A 5 -18.64 -15.98 19.52
C SER A 5 -18.95 -16.69 20.40
N CYS A 6 -18.98 -17.00 20.84
CA CYS A 6 -19.22 -17.67 21.83
C CYS A 6 -20.10 -17.28 22.63
N SER A 7 -20.59 -16.66 22.47
CA SER A 7 -21.25 -16.14 23.18
C SER A 7 -22.26 -16.32 23.78
N ASN A 8 -22.45 -16.50 24.25
CA ASN A 8 -23.39 -16.69 24.90
C ASN A 8 -23.64 -15.75 25.78
N LYS A 9 -23.08 -14.88 25.89
CA LYS A 9 -23.37 -13.94 26.67
C LYS A 9 -24.44 -13.32 26.16
N GLY A 10 -25.14 -13.79 25.47
CA GLY A 10 -26.21 -13.21 25.26
C GLY A 10 -26.34 -12.54 24.06
N GLY A 11 -27.35 -11.92 23.71
CA GLY A 11 -27.62 -11.27 22.50
C GLY A 11 -26.68 -10.15 22.23
N LYS A 12 -26.09 -9.60 23.28
CA LYS A 12 -25.22 -8.50 23.11
C LYS A 12 -23.96 -8.91 22.37
N LEU A 13 -23.39 -10.04 22.67
CA LEU A 13 -22.23 -10.50 21.99
C LEU A 13 -22.57 -10.93 20.59
N GLU A 14 -23.68 -11.54 20.38
CA GLU A 14 -24.10 -11.93 19.06
C GLU A 14 -24.28 -10.72 18.19
N GLU A 15 -24.80 -9.63 18.77
CA GLU A 15 -25.02 -8.46 18.01
C GLU A 15 -23.70 -7.81 17.63
N ILE A 16 -22.72 -7.77 18.51
CA ILE A 16 -21.39 -7.24 18.24
C ILE A 16 -20.76 -8.09 17.14
N GLU A 17 -20.91 -9.39 17.22
CA GLU A 17 -20.36 -10.27 16.22
C GLU A 17 -20.98 -10.03 14.86
N LYS A 18 -22.27 -9.82 14.80
CA LYS A 18 -22.94 -9.52 13.54
C LYS A 18 -22.45 -8.22 12.96
N GLN A 19 -22.21 -7.22 13.78
CA GLN A 19 -21.72 -5.94 13.30
C GLN A 19 -20.29 -6.04 12.80
N VAL A 20 -19.45 -6.82 13.48
CA VAL A 20 -18.09 -7.01 13.04
C VAL A 20 -18.09 -7.77 11.71
N ASN A 21 -18.94 -8.76 11.54
CA ASN A 21 -19.03 -9.47 10.28
C ASN A 21 -19.50 -8.56 9.15
N LYS A 22 -20.42 -7.65 9.46
CA LYS A 22 -20.90 -6.71 8.47
C LYS A 22 -19.80 -5.76 8.06
N ILE A 23 -18.99 -5.28 9.01
CA ILE A 23 -17.89 -4.40 8.71
C ILE A 23 -16.85 -5.16 7.88
N ALA A 24 -16.54 -6.39 8.23
CA ALA A 24 -15.59 -7.19 7.48
C ALA A 24 -16.06 -7.43 6.05
N LEU A 25 -17.35 -7.65 5.86
CA LEU A 25 -17.91 -7.85 4.54
C LEU A 25 -17.81 -6.56 3.72
N ASN A 26 -18.13 -5.42 4.33
CA ASN A 26 -18.02 -4.15 3.65
C ASN A 26 -16.57 -3.86 3.28
N THR A 27 -15.62 -4.18 4.16
CA THR A 27 -14.20 -3.98 3.89
C THR A 27 -13.76 -4.90 2.75
N ALA A 28 -14.27 -6.11 2.68
CA ALA A 28 -13.90 -7.04 1.62
C ALA A 28 -14.38 -6.54 0.25
N ASN A 29 -15.43 -5.73 0.22
CA ASN A 29 -15.94 -5.18 -1.03
C ASN A 29 -15.34 -3.83 -1.35
N ALA A 30 -14.51 -3.28 -0.49
CA ALA A 30 -13.92 -1.99 -0.71
C ALA A 30 -12.56 -2.14 -1.37
N GLU A 31 -12.11 -1.10 -2.01
CA GLU A 31 -10.78 -1.08 -2.60
C GLU A 31 -9.74 -1.26 -1.51
N PRO A 32 -8.75 -2.11 -1.69
CA PRO A 32 -7.71 -2.30 -0.68
C PRO A 32 -6.89 -1.03 -0.50
N ILE A 33 -6.46 -0.79 0.74
CA ILE A 33 -5.69 0.41 1.02
C ILE A 33 -4.27 0.29 0.47
N TYR A 34 -3.63 -0.87 0.63
CA TYR A 34 -2.23 -1.02 0.20
C TYR A 34 -2.12 -1.96 -0.98
N LYS A 35 -1.19 -1.68 -1.87
CA LYS A 35 -0.89 -2.55 -2.99
C LYS A 35 0.59 -2.78 -3.11
N LEU A 36 0.99 -3.99 -3.50
CA LEU A 36 2.38 -4.32 -3.74
C LEU A 36 2.61 -4.39 -5.25
N TYR A 37 3.72 -3.80 -5.66
CA TYR A 37 4.10 -3.79 -7.06
C TYR A 37 5.49 -4.42 -7.17
N PRO A 38 5.69 -5.42 -8.01
CA PRO A 38 7.01 -6.02 -8.16
C PRO A 38 7.95 -5.05 -8.86
N THR A 39 9.23 -5.14 -8.50
CA THR A 39 10.26 -4.44 -9.27
C THR A 39 10.98 -5.47 -10.12
N ARG A 40 11.92 -5.03 -10.94
CA ARG A 40 12.71 -6.01 -11.69
C ARG A 40 13.78 -6.66 -10.85
N ASN A 41 13.99 -6.17 -9.63
CA ASN A 41 14.81 -6.89 -8.68
C ASN A 41 13.89 -7.87 -7.97
N MET A 42 14.17 -9.16 -8.12
CA MET A 42 13.26 -10.19 -7.63
C MET A 42 13.05 -10.18 -6.12
N TRP A 43 13.91 -9.51 -5.38
CA TRP A 43 13.80 -9.48 -3.92
C TRP A 43 13.08 -8.24 -3.39
N ASN A 44 12.73 -7.31 -4.26
CA ASN A 44 12.18 -6.02 -3.83
C ASN A 44 10.84 -5.72 -4.47
N PHE A 45 9.95 -5.18 -3.65
CA PHE A 45 8.63 -4.75 -4.09
C PHE A 45 8.41 -3.33 -3.60
N LEU A 46 7.56 -2.60 -4.25
CA LEU A 46 7.10 -1.30 -3.74
C LEU A 46 5.73 -1.50 -3.13
N LYS A 47 5.54 -0.99 -1.91
CA LYS A 47 4.24 -1.02 -1.25
C LYS A 47 3.68 0.39 -1.27
N LEU A 48 2.56 0.57 -1.86
CA LEU A 48 1.91 1.87 -2.02
C LEU A 48 0.71 1.99 -1.11
N ASP A 49 0.62 3.10 -0.38
CA ASP A 49 -0.62 3.45 0.30
C ASP A 49 -1.45 4.20 -0.74
N THR A 50 -2.50 3.56 -1.22
CA THR A 50 -3.28 4.10 -2.33
C THR A 50 -4.11 5.31 -1.94
N ARG A 51 -4.19 5.64 -0.65
CA ARG A 51 -4.96 6.79 -0.20
C ARG A 51 -4.17 8.09 -0.29
N ASN A 52 -2.87 8.06 -0.10
CA ASN A 52 -2.07 9.27 0.04
C ASN A 52 -0.75 9.28 -0.74
N GLY A 53 -0.42 8.19 -1.41
CA GLY A 53 0.78 8.13 -2.25
C GLY A 53 2.08 7.83 -1.54
N LYS A 54 2.04 7.45 -0.24
CA LYS A 54 3.27 7.05 0.43
C LYS A 54 3.75 5.70 -0.09
N ILE A 55 5.05 5.54 -0.21
CA ILE A 55 5.63 4.32 -0.77
C ILE A 55 6.74 3.80 0.12
N SER A 56 6.74 2.49 0.35
CA SER A 56 7.83 1.80 1.04
C SER A 56 8.44 0.79 0.09
N ILE A 57 9.69 0.43 0.33
CA ILE A 57 10.38 -0.63 -0.39
C ILE A 57 10.40 -1.83 0.55
N VAL A 58 9.90 -2.97 0.07
CA VAL A 58 9.83 -4.19 0.85
C VAL A 58 10.82 -5.18 0.26
N GLN A 59 11.73 -5.66 1.08
CA GLN A 59 12.72 -6.64 0.64
C GLN A 59 12.54 -7.94 1.40
N PHE A 60 12.57 -9.05 0.69
CA PHE A 60 12.53 -10.35 1.35
C PHE A 60 13.76 -11.16 0.98
N SER A 61 14.03 -12.20 1.75
CA SER A 61 15.14 -13.10 1.48
C SER A 61 14.72 -14.51 1.88
N VAL A 62 15.20 -15.49 1.16
CA VAL A 62 14.94 -16.89 1.52
C VAL A 62 16.09 -17.49 2.29
N GLU A 63 17.19 -16.76 2.43
CA GLU A 63 18.36 -17.29 3.09
C GLU A 63 18.64 -16.68 4.43
N ASP A 64 18.33 -15.41 4.61
CA ASP A 64 18.78 -14.67 5.78
C ASP A 64 17.71 -13.68 6.20
N ASN A 65 17.15 -13.89 7.39
CA ASN A 65 16.10 -13.02 7.89
C ASN A 65 16.60 -11.59 8.11
N GLU A 66 17.88 -11.39 8.30
CA GLU A 66 18.42 -10.05 8.47
C GLU A 66 18.32 -9.23 7.18
N LYS A 67 18.08 -9.89 6.05
CA LYS A 67 17.91 -9.22 4.77
C LYS A 67 16.45 -9.00 4.45
N GLN A 68 15.54 -9.26 5.41
CA GLN A 68 14.14 -9.01 5.20
C GLN A 68 13.78 -7.76 5.95
N PHE A 69 13.40 -6.72 5.25
CA PHE A 69 13.05 -5.45 5.89
C PHE A 69 12.22 -4.57 4.96
N GLU A 70 11.60 -3.59 5.57
CA GLU A 70 10.84 -2.60 4.84
C GLU A 70 11.38 -1.23 5.21
N TYR A 71 11.55 -0.36 4.25
CA TYR A 71 12.05 0.98 4.49
C TYR A 71 11.38 1.97 3.56
N GLU A 72 11.37 3.24 3.95
CA GLU A 72 10.60 4.21 3.21
C GLU A 72 11.29 4.64 1.94
N LEU A 73 10.57 4.64 0.83
CA LEU A 73 11.01 5.32 -0.37
C LEU A 73 10.63 6.78 -0.24
N SER A 74 9.41 7.03 0.21
CA SER A 74 8.94 8.39 0.45
C SER A 74 8.00 8.36 1.64
N ASN A 75 8.31 9.11 2.67
CA ASN A 75 7.46 9.20 3.85
C ASN A 75 6.51 10.38 3.76
N LYS A 76 6.49 11.08 2.63
CA LYS A 76 5.68 12.27 2.51
C LYS A 76 4.39 11.91 1.83
N ALA A 77 3.29 12.14 2.50
CA ALA A 77 1.99 11.98 1.89
C ALA A 77 1.75 13.11 0.90
N LEU A 78 1.20 12.77 -0.26
CA LEU A 78 0.93 13.77 -1.28
C LEU A 78 -0.39 14.50 -1.03
N CYS A 79 -1.23 13.93 -0.18
CA CYS A 79 -2.47 14.54 0.22
C CYS A 79 -2.88 13.93 1.55
N GLU A 80 -3.93 14.47 2.17
CA GLU A 80 -4.47 13.84 3.34
C GLU A 80 -5.09 12.52 2.92
N ASN A 81 -5.30 11.60 3.85
CA ASN A 81 -5.88 10.31 3.52
C ASN A 81 -7.19 10.50 2.77
N ASN A 82 -7.29 9.85 1.68
CA ASN A 82 -8.42 9.95 0.79
C ASN A 82 -8.97 8.54 0.57
N ALA A 83 -9.84 8.38 -0.41
CA ALA A 83 -10.41 7.08 -0.69
C ALA A 83 -9.32 6.10 -1.15
N PRO A 84 -9.39 4.84 -0.73
CA PRO A 84 -8.47 3.84 -1.24
C PRO A 84 -8.57 3.76 -2.76
N GLY A 85 -7.45 3.50 -3.42
CA GLY A 85 -7.43 3.41 -4.87
C GLY A 85 -7.14 4.72 -5.57
N ARG A 86 -6.95 5.82 -4.83
CA ARG A 86 -6.66 7.09 -5.47
C ARG A 86 -5.35 7.06 -6.24
N PHE A 87 -4.31 6.43 -5.68
CA PHE A 87 -3.01 6.39 -6.33
C PHE A 87 -2.70 4.99 -6.84
N ILE A 88 -2.08 4.90 -8.01
CA ILE A 88 -1.60 3.64 -8.56
C ILE A 88 -0.21 3.82 -9.13
N LEU A 89 0.55 2.74 -9.23
CA LEU A 89 1.89 2.76 -9.84
C LEU A 89 1.87 2.02 -11.14
N GLN A 90 2.62 2.52 -12.09
CA GLN A 90 2.81 1.89 -13.39
C GLN A 90 4.30 1.64 -13.58
N PRO A 91 4.74 0.40 -13.77
CA PRO A 91 6.14 0.14 -14.05
C PRO A 91 6.55 0.69 -15.41
N THR A 92 7.83 1.01 -15.54
CA THR A 92 8.38 1.49 -16.80
C THR A 92 9.47 0.55 -17.27
N GLU A 93 10.05 0.83 -18.42
CA GLU A 93 11.17 0.04 -18.90
C GLU A 93 12.44 0.30 -18.07
N ASN A 94 12.50 1.41 -17.34
CA ASN A 94 13.63 1.67 -16.46
C ASN A 94 13.38 0.93 -15.16
N ILE A 95 14.33 0.08 -14.75
CA ILE A 95 14.10 -0.84 -13.64
C ILE A 95 13.94 -0.13 -12.29
N TYR A 96 14.40 1.10 -12.17
CA TYR A 96 14.31 1.84 -10.92
C TYR A 96 13.17 2.86 -10.92
N ASN A 97 12.45 3.02 -12.00
CA ASN A 97 11.45 4.08 -12.10
C ASN A 97 10.06 3.56 -12.38
N PHE A 98 9.10 4.18 -11.71
CA PHE A 98 7.68 3.94 -11.92
C PHE A 98 7.02 5.28 -12.14
N ILE A 99 5.86 5.27 -12.76
CA ILE A 99 5.02 6.46 -12.82
C ILE A 99 3.87 6.22 -11.87
N MET A 100 3.63 7.18 -10.97
CA MET A 100 2.47 7.11 -10.08
C MET A 100 1.41 8.07 -10.61
N LEU A 101 0.18 7.62 -10.65
CA LEU A 101 -0.95 8.42 -11.11
C LEU A 101 -1.89 8.67 -9.96
N ASP A 102 -2.25 9.95 -9.78
CA ASP A 102 -3.35 10.33 -8.92
C ASP A 102 -4.61 10.25 -9.78
N GLN A 103 -5.40 9.25 -9.58
CA GLN A 103 -6.57 9.00 -10.42
C GLN A 103 -7.70 10.02 -10.21
N MET A 104 -7.62 10.83 -9.18
CA MET A 104 -8.62 11.87 -8.96
C MET A 104 -8.23 13.18 -9.63
N SER A 105 -6.98 13.58 -9.53
CA SER A 105 -6.56 14.86 -10.11
C SER A 105 -5.91 14.71 -11.47
N GLY A 106 -5.49 13.52 -11.83
CA GLY A 106 -4.76 13.29 -13.08
C GLY A 106 -3.29 13.64 -13.00
N GLN A 107 -2.80 14.05 -11.82
CA GLN A 107 -1.38 14.39 -11.69
C GLN A 107 -0.55 13.11 -11.73
N THR A 108 0.55 13.14 -12.48
CA THR A 108 1.49 12.03 -12.51
C THR A 108 2.77 12.41 -11.78
N TYR A 109 3.46 11.41 -11.27
CA TYR A 109 4.69 11.60 -10.52
C TYR A 109 5.73 10.60 -11.00
N GLN A 110 6.98 11.03 -11.03
CA GLN A 110 8.06 10.08 -11.25
C GLN A 110 8.46 9.53 -9.88
N VAL A 111 8.56 8.21 -9.78
CA VAL A 111 8.94 7.53 -8.56
C VAL A 111 10.21 6.77 -8.86
N GLN A 112 11.28 7.06 -8.12
CA GLN A 112 12.52 6.31 -8.29
C GLN A 112 12.85 5.60 -6.97
N TRP A 113 13.02 4.28 -7.06
CA TRP A 113 13.48 3.53 -5.90
C TRP A 113 14.97 3.25 -6.07
N SER A 114 15.67 3.03 -4.98
CA SER A 114 17.09 2.74 -5.01
C SER A 114 17.50 2.16 -3.68
N PHE A 115 18.57 1.38 -3.67
CA PHE A 115 19.17 0.96 -2.42
C PHE A 115 19.86 2.17 -1.75
N ASP A 116 20.24 3.15 -2.53
CA ASP A 116 20.87 4.36 -2.01
C ASP A 116 19.76 5.35 -1.66
N GLU A 117 19.65 5.69 -0.37
CA GLU A 117 18.61 6.58 0.10
C GLU A 117 18.60 7.92 -0.64
N GLU A 118 19.75 8.44 -0.99
CA GLU A 118 19.81 9.74 -1.64
C GLU A 118 19.26 9.72 -3.05
N LYS A 119 19.09 8.55 -3.64
CA LYS A 119 18.57 8.43 -4.99
C LYS A 119 17.09 8.08 -5.02
N ARG A 120 16.42 8.02 -3.86
CA ARG A 120 15.00 7.73 -3.80
C ARG A 120 14.24 9.04 -3.86
N PHE A 121 13.21 9.12 -4.68
CA PHE A 121 12.39 10.31 -4.71
C PHE A 121 11.04 10.06 -5.37
N VAL A 122 10.10 10.96 -5.08
CA VAL A 122 8.82 11.07 -5.76
C VAL A 122 8.69 12.53 -6.13
N THR A 123 8.51 12.82 -7.39
CA THR A 123 8.43 14.20 -7.85
C THR A 123 7.33 14.36 -8.89
N PRO A 124 6.57 15.45 -8.86
CA PRO A 124 5.53 15.65 -9.86
C PRO A 124 6.12 15.80 -11.25
N ILE A 125 5.44 15.23 -12.23
CA ILE A 125 5.83 15.42 -13.62
C ILE A 125 5.12 16.68 -14.09
N GLN A 126 5.88 17.61 -14.64
CA GLN A 126 5.33 18.89 -15.05
C GLN A 126 4.42 18.72 -16.24
N LYS A 127 3.32 19.43 -16.23
CA LYS A 127 2.39 19.41 -17.36
C LYS A 127 2.79 20.42 -18.39
#